data_baa235f8b2da0c7c2d0fdeefb61cf62a
#
_entry.id   baa235f8b2da0c7c2d0fdeefb61cf62a
#
_cell.length_a   1.000
_cell.length_b   1.000
_cell.length_c   1.000
_cell.angle_alpha   90.00
_cell.angle_beta   90.00
_cell.angle_gamma   90.00
#
_symmetry.space_group_name_H-M   'P 1'
#
loop_
_entity.id
_entity.type
_entity.pdbx_description
1 polymer ?
#
loop_
_entity_poly.entity_id
_entity_poly.type
_entity_poly.pdbx_seq_one_letter_code
_entity_poly.pdbx_strand_id
1 'polypeptide(L)'
;ISRSTFLSWLGLAAGGTLFGSLLYGYSNKYNYHVKRIQLAYDNLPAAFKGLKIVHISDIHSGSFTDKKAVAHGVEKILNEKADLILFTGDLVNDRTSEMEEYMDVFNKLNAPLGVYSTLGNHDYGDYVRWPYNGITKEQNLESLKKVHADMGWKLLMNEHVVLEKGGAEIALLGIENWSNKARFPKHGRMDLAHAGADKYPFKILMSHDPSHWDAQVKPNYPDVDLTLSGHTHGMQFGIEIPGFKWSPVQYIYKQWA
;
A
#
# COMPACT_ATOMS: atom_id res chain seq x y z
N ILE A 1 -2.18 -14.38 50.18
CA ILE A 1 -1.29 -13.60 49.32
C ILE A 1 -1.53 -12.14 49.66
N SER A 2 -0.46 -11.37 49.93
CA SER A 2 -0.61 -9.94 50.19
C SER A 2 -1.06 -9.21 48.92
N ARG A 3 -1.76 -8.07 49.06
CA ARG A 3 -2.17 -7.23 47.92
C ARG A 3 -0.96 -6.81 47.06
N SER A 4 0.17 -6.50 47.70
CA SER A 4 1.41 -6.16 47.02
C SER A 4 1.94 -7.32 46.18
N THR A 5 1.98 -8.53 46.72
CA THR A 5 2.42 -9.74 46.01
C THR A 5 1.51 -10.02 44.81
N PHE A 6 0.19 -9.90 44.96
CA PHE A 6 -0.76 -10.06 43.84
C PHE A 6 -0.51 -9.05 42.74
N LEU A 7 -0.34 -7.76 43.07
CA LEU A 7 -0.07 -6.71 42.07
C LEU A 7 1.29 -6.93 41.40
N SER A 8 2.30 -7.41 42.09
CA SER A 8 3.60 -7.73 41.51
C SER A 8 3.49 -8.86 40.48
N TRP A 9 2.77 -9.93 40.81
CA TRP A 9 2.55 -11.04 39.88
C TRP A 9 1.71 -10.60 38.65
N LEU A 10 0.69 -9.78 38.88
CA LEU A 10 -0.11 -9.24 37.75
C LEU A 10 0.74 -8.37 36.82
N GLY A 11 1.60 -7.51 37.39
CA GLY A 11 2.54 -6.70 36.63
C GLY A 11 3.54 -7.52 35.82
N LEU A 12 4.12 -8.57 36.45
CA LEU A 12 5.03 -9.49 35.76
C LEU A 12 4.34 -10.28 34.67
N ALA A 13 3.12 -10.74 34.87
CA ALA A 13 2.36 -11.46 33.86
C ALA A 13 2.02 -10.54 32.67
N ALA A 14 1.53 -9.32 32.93
CA ALA A 14 1.21 -8.34 31.87
C ALA A 14 2.46 -7.93 31.11
N GLY A 15 3.55 -7.58 31.80
CA GLY A 15 4.82 -7.20 31.19
C GLY A 15 5.45 -8.35 30.38
N GLY A 16 5.43 -9.56 30.93
CA GLY A 16 5.93 -10.76 30.24
C GLY A 16 5.13 -11.09 28.98
N THR A 17 3.80 -10.97 29.05
CA THR A 17 2.93 -11.18 27.88
C THR A 17 3.21 -10.13 26.79
N LEU A 18 3.30 -8.86 27.17
CA LEU A 18 3.62 -7.78 26.24
C LEU A 18 4.99 -8.00 25.58
N PHE A 19 6.02 -8.27 26.39
CA PHE A 19 7.37 -8.52 25.89
C PHE A 19 7.42 -9.76 24.97
N GLY A 20 6.78 -10.86 25.36
CA GLY A 20 6.68 -12.06 24.52
C GLY A 20 5.96 -11.81 23.20
N SER A 21 4.89 -11.00 23.20
CA SER A 21 4.17 -10.65 21.98
C SER A 21 5.00 -9.78 21.03
N LEU A 22 5.82 -8.87 21.58
CA LEU A 22 6.74 -8.05 20.76
C LEU A 22 7.86 -8.90 20.15
N LEU A 23 8.44 -9.83 20.90
CA LEU A 23 9.44 -10.77 20.37
C LEU A 23 8.85 -11.67 19.28
N TYR A 24 7.65 -12.20 19.50
CA TYR A 24 6.93 -12.97 18.49
C TYR A 24 6.66 -12.15 17.23
N GLY A 25 6.14 -10.94 17.36
CA GLY A 25 5.90 -10.04 16.22
C GLY A 25 7.18 -9.74 15.43
N TYR A 26 8.28 -9.46 16.11
CA TYR A 26 9.57 -9.22 15.49
C TYR A 26 10.09 -10.45 14.73
N SER A 27 10.00 -11.64 15.31
CA SER A 27 10.43 -12.89 14.65
C SER A 27 9.54 -13.28 13.47
N ASN A 28 8.28 -12.82 13.46
CA ASN A 28 7.27 -13.18 12.48
C ASN A 28 7.10 -12.14 11.34
N LYS A 29 7.89 -11.07 11.32
CA LYS A 29 7.71 -9.93 10.40
C LYS A 29 7.79 -10.28 8.91
N TYR A 30 8.45 -11.39 8.55
CA TYR A 30 8.57 -11.89 7.17
C TYR A 30 7.65 -13.08 6.87
N ASN A 31 6.73 -13.39 7.74
CA ASN A 31 5.74 -14.45 7.48
C ASN A 31 4.58 -13.90 6.63
N TYR A 32 4.85 -13.69 5.35
CA TYR A 32 3.89 -13.14 4.40
C TYR A 32 2.73 -14.09 4.14
N HIS A 33 1.52 -13.56 4.22
CA HIS A 33 0.28 -14.27 3.92
C HIS A 33 -0.44 -13.62 2.74
N VAL A 34 -0.89 -14.45 1.80
CA VAL A 34 -1.75 -13.98 0.70
C VAL A 34 -3.19 -14.05 1.14
N LYS A 35 -3.86 -12.89 1.21
CA LYS A 35 -5.31 -12.79 1.42
C LYS A 35 -6.00 -12.73 0.07
N ARG A 36 -6.93 -13.66 -0.21
CA ARG A 36 -7.69 -13.68 -1.45
C ARG A 36 -9.11 -13.23 -1.19
N ILE A 37 -9.54 -12.19 -1.92
CA ILE A 37 -10.86 -11.58 -1.83
C ILE A 37 -11.49 -11.66 -3.21
N GLN A 38 -12.69 -12.20 -3.29
CA GLN A 38 -13.47 -12.21 -4.52
C GLN A 38 -14.48 -11.07 -4.46
N LEU A 39 -14.46 -10.23 -5.48
CA LEU A 39 -15.39 -9.11 -5.66
C LEU A 39 -16.23 -9.36 -6.91
N ALA A 40 -17.49 -8.93 -6.89
CA ALA A 40 -18.42 -9.02 -8.02
C ALA A 40 -18.99 -7.64 -8.30
N TYR A 41 -19.00 -7.28 -9.58
CA TYR A 41 -19.53 -6.00 -10.07
C TYR A 41 -20.35 -6.24 -11.32
N ASP A 42 -21.56 -5.69 -11.37
CA ASP A 42 -22.48 -5.87 -12.50
C ASP A 42 -22.02 -5.12 -13.76
N ASN A 43 -21.31 -4.00 -13.59
CA ASN A 43 -20.80 -3.15 -14.65
C ASN A 43 -19.39 -3.53 -15.14
N LEU A 44 -18.77 -4.58 -14.58
CA LEU A 44 -17.47 -5.05 -15.05
C LEU A 44 -17.62 -5.71 -16.43
N PRO A 45 -16.93 -5.23 -17.49
CA PRO A 45 -17.02 -5.82 -18.82
C PRO A 45 -16.66 -7.31 -18.81
N ALA A 46 -17.39 -8.09 -19.61
CA ALA A 46 -17.27 -9.57 -19.61
C ALA A 46 -15.83 -10.06 -19.89
N ALA A 47 -15.04 -9.32 -20.67
CA ALA A 47 -13.63 -9.65 -20.95
C ALA A 47 -12.73 -9.58 -19.70
N PHE A 48 -13.14 -8.83 -18.67
CA PHE A 48 -12.43 -8.70 -17.41
C PHE A 48 -12.95 -9.66 -16.32
N LYS A 49 -13.95 -10.51 -16.60
CA LYS A 49 -14.38 -11.53 -15.64
C LYS A 49 -13.21 -12.45 -15.28
N GLY A 50 -13.02 -12.67 -13.98
CA GLY A 50 -11.92 -13.45 -13.46
C GLY A 50 -10.56 -12.75 -13.48
N LEU A 51 -10.52 -11.42 -13.69
CA LEU A 51 -9.29 -10.62 -13.58
C LEU A 51 -8.68 -10.82 -12.20
N LYS A 52 -7.42 -11.24 -12.17
CA LYS A 52 -6.63 -11.37 -10.95
C LYS A 52 -5.77 -10.13 -10.75
N ILE A 53 -6.04 -9.39 -9.70
CA ILE A 53 -5.25 -8.24 -9.28
C ILE A 53 -4.46 -8.62 -8.03
N VAL A 54 -3.15 -8.45 -8.06
CA VAL A 54 -2.35 -8.41 -6.84
C VAL A 54 -2.20 -6.97 -6.40
N HIS A 55 -2.62 -6.68 -5.19
CA HIS A 55 -2.43 -5.39 -4.54
C HIS A 55 -1.35 -5.50 -3.48
N ILE A 56 -0.35 -4.65 -3.57
CA ILE A 56 0.75 -4.47 -2.60
C ILE A 56 0.84 -3.01 -2.21
N SER A 57 1.27 -2.74 -0.99
CA SER A 57 1.43 -1.38 -0.45
C SER A 57 2.46 -1.35 0.65
N ASP A 58 2.95 -0.16 0.99
CA ASP A 58 3.70 0.08 2.23
C ASP A 58 4.92 -0.88 2.36
N ILE A 59 5.74 -0.92 1.32
CA ILE A 59 6.95 -1.76 1.27
C ILE A 59 7.96 -1.30 2.30
N HIS A 60 8.16 0.03 2.43
CA HIS A 60 9.10 0.61 3.39
C HIS A 60 10.46 -0.08 3.38
N SER A 61 11.11 -0.10 2.22
CA SER A 61 12.34 -0.87 1.96
C SER A 61 13.47 -0.60 2.97
N GLY A 62 13.54 0.61 3.52
CA GLY A 62 14.50 0.96 4.59
C GLY A 62 14.29 0.21 5.91
N SER A 63 13.16 -0.47 6.08
CA SER A 63 12.87 -1.29 7.28
C SER A 63 13.24 -2.77 7.11
N PHE A 64 13.65 -3.18 5.92
CA PHE A 64 14.07 -4.56 5.67
C PHE A 64 15.47 -4.85 6.21
N THR A 65 15.65 -6.06 6.69
CA THR A 65 16.93 -6.55 7.23
C THR A 65 17.31 -7.93 6.69
N ASP A 66 16.44 -8.53 5.86
CA ASP A 66 16.66 -9.85 5.26
C ASP A 66 16.17 -9.86 3.81
N LYS A 67 17.08 -9.66 2.89
CA LYS A 67 16.81 -9.65 1.45
C LYS A 67 16.23 -10.97 0.94
N LYS A 68 16.64 -12.12 1.52
CA LYS A 68 16.13 -13.43 1.11
C LYS A 68 14.66 -13.60 1.49
N ALA A 69 14.30 -13.13 2.68
CA ALA A 69 12.91 -13.16 3.12
C ALA A 69 12.03 -12.23 2.25
N VAL A 70 12.52 -11.06 1.85
CA VAL A 70 11.84 -10.15 0.91
C VAL A 70 11.69 -10.83 -0.45
N ALA A 71 12.75 -11.44 -0.99
CA ALA A 71 12.69 -12.18 -2.25
C ALA A 71 11.65 -13.31 -2.22
N HIS A 72 11.54 -14.05 -1.10
CA HIS A 72 10.47 -15.03 -0.92
C HIS A 72 9.06 -14.43 -0.94
N GLY A 73 8.90 -13.21 -0.40
CA GLY A 73 7.65 -12.45 -0.52
C GLY A 73 7.29 -12.16 -1.97
N VAL A 74 8.27 -11.70 -2.76
CA VAL A 74 8.10 -11.45 -4.20
C VAL A 74 7.77 -12.75 -4.97
N GLU A 75 8.41 -13.87 -4.64
CA GLU A 75 8.07 -15.17 -5.21
C GLU A 75 6.61 -15.57 -4.94
N LYS A 76 6.10 -15.32 -3.73
CA LYS A 76 4.67 -15.53 -3.41
C LYS A 76 3.75 -14.70 -4.31
N ILE A 77 4.10 -13.44 -4.57
CA ILE A 77 3.34 -12.58 -5.48
C ILE A 77 3.33 -13.16 -6.89
N LEU A 78 4.49 -13.55 -7.42
CA LEU A 78 4.63 -14.12 -8.76
C LEU A 78 3.84 -15.44 -8.91
N ASN A 79 3.80 -16.25 -7.85
CA ASN A 79 3.06 -17.50 -7.82
C ASN A 79 1.53 -17.31 -7.90
N GLU A 80 1.01 -16.15 -7.58
CA GLU A 80 -0.41 -15.82 -7.78
C GLU A 80 -0.78 -15.71 -9.26
N LYS A 81 0.20 -15.49 -10.16
CA LYS A 81 -0.02 -15.35 -11.61
C LYS A 81 -1.09 -14.30 -11.89
N ALA A 82 -0.87 -13.11 -11.34
CA ALA A 82 -1.77 -11.98 -11.50
C ALA A 82 -1.81 -11.49 -12.95
N ASP A 83 -2.98 -11.05 -13.39
CA ASP A 83 -3.13 -10.32 -14.66
C ASP A 83 -2.62 -8.87 -14.54
N LEU A 84 -2.69 -8.30 -13.33
CA LEU A 84 -2.37 -6.91 -13.02
C LEU A 84 -1.76 -6.83 -11.63
N ILE A 85 -0.71 -6.03 -11.45
CA ILE A 85 -0.13 -5.74 -10.14
C ILE A 85 -0.25 -4.25 -9.86
N LEU A 86 -0.79 -3.88 -8.69
CA LEU A 86 -1.01 -2.51 -8.26
C LEU A 86 -0.28 -2.25 -6.95
N PHE A 87 0.55 -1.21 -6.94
CA PHE A 87 1.28 -0.75 -5.76
C PHE A 87 0.78 0.64 -5.34
N THR A 88 0.27 0.76 -4.13
CA THR A 88 -0.41 1.97 -3.65
C THR A 88 0.45 2.88 -2.75
N GLY A 89 1.77 2.87 -2.92
CA GLY A 89 2.65 3.86 -2.29
C GLY A 89 3.40 3.38 -1.04
N ASP A 90 4.27 4.24 -0.54
CA ASP A 90 5.23 4.01 0.52
C ASP A 90 6.25 2.90 0.16
N LEU A 91 6.98 3.14 -0.92
CA LEU A 91 8.06 2.27 -1.38
C LEU A 91 9.26 2.33 -0.44
N VAL A 92 9.57 3.51 0.07
CA VAL A 92 10.68 3.80 0.97
C VAL A 92 10.18 4.35 2.30
N ASN A 93 11.06 4.41 3.32
CA ASN A 93 10.76 5.17 4.53
C ASN A 93 10.87 6.69 4.26
N ASP A 94 11.93 7.11 3.55
CA ASP A 94 12.18 8.50 3.19
C ASP A 94 13.17 8.67 2.02
N ARG A 95 14.09 7.73 1.84
CA ARG A 95 15.23 7.91 0.93
C ARG A 95 15.23 6.87 -0.18
N THR A 96 15.44 7.34 -1.40
CA THR A 96 15.54 6.48 -2.58
C THR A 96 16.65 5.44 -2.45
N SER A 97 17.76 5.77 -1.77
CA SER A 97 18.86 4.83 -1.53
C SER A 97 18.45 3.56 -0.76
N GLU A 98 17.33 3.58 -0.06
CA GLU A 98 16.78 2.41 0.64
C GLU A 98 16.38 1.28 -0.34
N MET A 99 16.16 1.63 -1.62
CA MET A 99 15.82 0.65 -2.66
C MET A 99 17.04 -0.01 -3.32
N GLU A 100 18.25 0.55 -3.17
CA GLU A 100 19.44 0.06 -3.89
C GLU A 100 19.68 -1.44 -3.71
N GLU A 101 19.49 -1.95 -2.51
CA GLU A 101 19.66 -3.38 -2.20
C GLU A 101 18.55 -4.25 -2.76
N TYR A 102 17.36 -3.69 -3.03
CA TYR A 102 16.15 -4.46 -3.35
C TYR A 102 15.68 -4.34 -4.80
N MET A 103 16.36 -3.54 -5.62
CA MET A 103 16.00 -3.34 -7.04
C MET A 103 15.92 -4.66 -7.81
N ASP A 104 16.87 -5.54 -7.64
CA ASP A 104 16.95 -6.87 -8.30
C ASP A 104 15.91 -7.88 -7.77
N VAL A 105 15.23 -7.54 -6.70
CA VAL A 105 14.12 -8.32 -6.14
C VAL A 105 12.79 -7.86 -6.72
N PHE A 106 12.51 -6.56 -6.64
CA PHE A 106 11.21 -6.01 -7.04
C PHE A 106 11.06 -5.83 -8.56
N ASN A 107 12.15 -5.68 -9.33
CA ASN A 107 12.11 -5.64 -10.79
C ASN A 107 11.63 -6.96 -11.44
N LYS A 108 11.53 -8.04 -10.67
CA LYS A 108 10.96 -9.31 -11.12
C LYS A 108 9.44 -9.28 -11.22
N LEU A 109 8.78 -8.35 -10.53
CA LEU A 109 7.33 -8.22 -10.59
C LEU A 109 6.90 -7.80 -11.99
N ASN A 110 6.10 -8.62 -12.61
CA ASN A 110 5.53 -8.39 -13.93
C ASN A 110 4.13 -9.03 -14.03
N ALA A 111 3.29 -8.49 -14.88
CA ALA A 111 1.96 -9.00 -15.15
C ALA A 111 1.53 -8.66 -16.58
N PRO A 112 0.66 -9.45 -17.23
CA PRO A 112 0.23 -9.22 -18.61
C PRO A 112 -0.37 -7.84 -18.87
N LEU A 113 -1.14 -7.28 -17.92
CA LEU A 113 -1.69 -5.93 -18.01
C LEU A 113 -0.79 -4.85 -17.39
N GLY A 114 0.38 -5.25 -16.90
CA GLY A 114 1.39 -4.34 -16.35
C GLY A 114 1.45 -4.30 -14.83
N VAL A 115 2.44 -3.53 -14.36
CA VAL A 115 2.62 -3.17 -12.95
C VAL A 115 2.48 -1.66 -12.86
N TYR A 116 1.57 -1.18 -12.03
CA TYR A 116 1.32 0.24 -11.82
C TYR A 116 1.53 0.62 -10.37
N SER A 117 1.97 1.84 -10.15
CA SER A 117 2.29 2.35 -8.82
C SER A 117 1.77 3.77 -8.62
N THR A 118 1.62 4.17 -7.37
CA THR A 118 1.42 5.55 -6.92
C THR A 118 2.38 5.86 -5.79
N LEU A 119 2.47 7.11 -5.37
CA LEU A 119 3.25 7.53 -4.22
C LEU A 119 2.40 7.60 -2.96
N GLY A 120 2.99 7.18 -1.83
CA GLY A 120 2.47 7.41 -0.49
C GLY A 120 3.14 8.60 0.18
N ASN A 121 2.80 8.86 1.45
CA ASN A 121 3.32 10.03 2.16
C ASN A 121 4.81 9.94 2.49
N HIS A 122 5.35 8.74 2.68
CA HIS A 122 6.78 8.53 2.94
C HIS A 122 7.66 8.77 1.71
N ASP A 123 7.13 8.53 0.53
CA ASP A 123 7.87 8.64 -0.73
C ASP A 123 8.33 10.09 -1.03
N TYR A 124 7.74 11.10 -0.36
CA TYR A 124 8.18 12.50 -0.48
C TYR A 124 9.37 12.85 0.42
N GLY A 125 9.79 11.98 1.34
CA GLY A 125 10.92 12.21 2.24
C GLY A 125 10.68 13.31 3.26
N ASP A 126 9.42 13.47 3.74
CA ASP A 126 9.03 14.56 4.65
C ASP A 126 9.42 14.33 6.10
N TYR A 127 9.87 13.12 6.47
CA TYR A 127 10.11 12.75 7.87
C TYR A 127 11.59 12.80 8.27
N VAL A 128 12.46 13.20 7.35
CA VAL A 128 13.91 13.36 7.58
C VAL A 128 14.40 14.74 7.20
N ARG A 129 15.62 15.08 7.65
CA ARG A 129 16.24 16.35 7.29
C ARG A 129 16.99 16.24 5.95
N TRP A 130 16.88 17.29 5.16
CA TRP A 130 17.59 17.48 3.90
C TRP A 130 18.49 18.71 3.95
N PRO A 131 19.62 18.80 3.20
CA PRO A 131 20.14 17.75 2.31
C PRO A 131 20.74 16.56 3.07
N TYR A 132 20.74 15.39 2.45
CA TYR A 132 21.39 14.19 2.96
C TYR A 132 22.45 13.73 1.97
N ASN A 133 23.72 13.63 2.40
CA ASN A 133 24.85 13.31 1.53
C ASN A 133 24.91 14.18 0.26
N GLY A 134 24.56 15.46 0.37
CA GLY A 134 24.53 16.42 -0.75
C GLY A 134 23.31 16.32 -1.67
N ILE A 135 22.39 15.39 -1.42
CA ILE A 135 21.14 15.22 -2.19
C ILE A 135 20.03 16.05 -1.56
N THR A 136 19.30 16.83 -2.35
CA THR A 136 18.12 17.57 -1.89
C THR A 136 16.89 16.68 -1.87
N LYS A 137 15.82 17.14 -1.23
CA LYS A 137 14.53 16.43 -1.20
C LYS A 137 13.97 16.23 -2.60
N GLU A 138 14.03 17.24 -3.43
CA GLU A 138 13.55 17.21 -4.81
C GLU A 138 14.33 16.20 -5.65
N GLN A 139 15.66 16.19 -5.51
CA GLN A 139 16.51 15.21 -6.19
C GLN A 139 16.20 13.78 -5.74
N ASN A 140 15.93 13.58 -4.45
CA ASN A 140 15.54 12.28 -3.92
C ASN A 140 14.21 11.81 -4.54
N LEU A 141 13.20 12.68 -4.62
CA LEU A 141 11.92 12.35 -5.22
C LEU A 141 12.05 12.03 -6.72
N GLU A 142 12.82 12.81 -7.48
CA GLU A 142 13.06 12.52 -8.90
C GLU A 142 13.81 11.19 -9.08
N SER A 143 14.76 10.88 -8.20
CA SER A 143 15.44 9.58 -8.18
C SER A 143 14.47 8.44 -7.87
N LEU A 144 13.51 8.64 -6.94
CA LEU A 144 12.50 7.64 -6.61
C LEU A 144 11.57 7.36 -7.79
N LYS A 145 11.12 8.39 -8.50
CA LYS A 145 10.33 8.22 -9.74
C LYS A 145 11.09 7.37 -10.76
N LYS A 146 12.40 7.59 -10.90
CA LYS A 146 13.25 6.78 -11.76
C LYS A 146 13.35 5.34 -11.29
N VAL A 147 13.42 5.08 -9.99
CA VAL A 147 13.41 3.72 -9.42
C VAL A 147 12.16 2.95 -9.86
N HIS A 148 10.97 3.55 -9.84
CA HIS A 148 9.76 2.90 -10.36
C HIS A 148 9.92 2.53 -11.84
N ALA A 149 10.42 3.44 -12.66
CA ALA A 149 10.64 3.20 -14.09
C ALA A 149 11.70 2.10 -14.33
N ASP A 150 12.81 2.13 -13.58
CA ASP A 150 13.89 1.15 -13.68
C ASP A 150 13.44 -0.27 -13.24
N MET A 151 12.44 -0.37 -12.35
CA MET A 151 11.78 -1.64 -12.01
C MET A 151 10.73 -2.08 -13.05
N GLY A 152 10.47 -1.27 -14.08
CA GLY A 152 9.42 -1.54 -15.07
C GLY A 152 8.00 -1.24 -14.57
N TRP A 153 7.85 -0.49 -13.48
CA TRP A 153 6.55 -0.09 -12.94
C TRP A 153 6.14 1.27 -13.50
N LYS A 154 4.90 1.36 -13.95
CA LYS A 154 4.34 2.63 -14.41
C LYS A 154 3.81 3.43 -13.24
N LEU A 155 4.53 4.47 -12.86
CA LEU A 155 4.11 5.40 -11.81
C LEU A 155 3.03 6.34 -12.37
N LEU A 156 1.87 6.35 -11.73
CA LEU A 156 0.76 7.25 -12.04
C LEU A 156 0.75 8.42 -11.04
N MET A 157 0.77 9.63 -11.58
CA MET A 157 0.85 10.86 -10.79
C MET A 157 -0.30 11.80 -11.20
N ASN A 158 -1.50 11.56 -10.62
CA ASN A 158 -2.71 12.31 -10.91
C ASN A 158 -3.21 12.13 -12.35
N GLU A 159 -3.21 10.92 -12.83
CA GLU A 159 -3.60 10.55 -14.19
C GLU A 159 -4.34 9.22 -14.21
N HIS A 160 -4.91 8.86 -15.33
CA HIS A 160 -5.42 7.52 -15.57
C HIS A 160 -4.79 6.89 -16.81
N VAL A 161 -4.86 5.57 -16.85
CA VAL A 161 -4.53 4.77 -18.03
C VAL A 161 -5.71 3.86 -18.36
N VAL A 162 -5.78 3.49 -19.63
CA VAL A 162 -6.77 2.54 -20.12
C VAL A 162 -6.16 1.14 -20.06
N LEU A 163 -6.84 0.23 -19.40
CA LEU A 163 -6.54 -1.19 -19.46
C LEU A 163 -7.46 -1.82 -20.50
N GLU A 164 -6.85 -2.49 -21.48
CA GLU A 164 -7.57 -3.15 -22.56
C GLU A 164 -7.43 -4.68 -22.44
N LYS A 165 -8.53 -5.40 -22.57
CA LYS A 165 -8.56 -6.87 -22.59
C LYS A 165 -9.72 -7.33 -23.46
N GLY A 166 -9.43 -8.15 -24.49
CA GLY A 166 -10.46 -8.73 -25.33
C GLY A 166 -11.38 -7.70 -26.02
N GLY A 167 -10.86 -6.53 -26.37
CA GLY A 167 -11.59 -5.43 -27.01
C GLY A 167 -12.49 -4.62 -26.05
N ALA A 168 -12.45 -4.90 -24.75
CA ALA A 168 -13.11 -4.07 -23.74
C ALA A 168 -12.07 -3.23 -22.98
N GLU A 169 -12.51 -2.08 -22.48
CA GLU A 169 -11.68 -1.10 -21.79
C GLU A 169 -12.22 -0.79 -20.41
N ILE A 170 -11.30 -0.60 -19.44
CA ILE A 170 -11.57 -0.04 -18.11
C ILE A 170 -10.53 1.02 -17.78
N ALA A 171 -10.85 1.93 -16.86
CA ALA A 171 -9.89 2.94 -16.41
C ALA A 171 -9.18 2.52 -15.12
N LEU A 172 -7.86 2.70 -15.09
CA LEU A 172 -7.05 2.64 -13.87
C LEU A 172 -6.55 4.05 -13.56
N LEU A 173 -7.07 4.62 -12.47
CA LEU A 173 -6.73 5.94 -11.99
C LEU A 173 -5.64 5.81 -10.90
N GLY A 174 -4.64 6.68 -10.96
CA GLY A 174 -3.62 6.78 -9.92
C GLY A 174 -3.41 8.22 -9.51
N ILE A 175 -3.47 8.48 -8.22
CA ILE A 175 -3.21 9.82 -7.67
C ILE A 175 -2.00 9.78 -6.75
N GLU A 176 -1.34 10.91 -6.64
CA GLU A 176 -0.36 11.17 -5.59
C GLU A 176 -1.01 11.11 -4.20
N ASN A 177 -0.19 11.10 -3.15
CA ASN A 177 -0.74 11.04 -1.80
C ASN A 177 -1.78 12.13 -1.53
N TRP A 178 -2.94 11.74 -1.02
CA TRP A 178 -3.99 12.62 -0.55
C TRP A 178 -4.56 12.08 0.76
N SER A 179 -4.62 12.92 1.79
CA SER A 179 -5.15 12.54 3.09
C SER A 179 -6.13 13.57 3.62
N ASN A 180 -7.18 13.11 4.30
CA ASN A 180 -8.06 13.99 5.07
C ASN A 180 -7.50 14.31 6.46
N LYS A 181 -6.32 13.79 6.81
CA LYS A 181 -5.65 14.08 8.08
C LYS A 181 -4.68 15.23 7.90
N ALA A 182 -4.82 16.29 8.69
CA ALA A 182 -4.12 17.57 8.53
C ALA A 182 -2.58 17.48 8.48
N ARG A 183 -1.99 16.42 9.07
CA ARG A 183 -0.53 16.22 9.13
C ARG A 183 0.09 15.64 7.86
N PHE A 184 -0.73 15.13 6.92
CA PHE A 184 -0.23 14.50 5.71
C PHE A 184 -0.43 15.39 4.49
N PRO A 185 0.48 15.36 3.50
CA PRO A 185 0.40 16.19 2.31
C PRO A 185 -0.80 15.82 1.43
N LYS A 186 -1.29 16.79 0.67
CA LYS A 186 -2.39 16.66 -0.30
C LYS A 186 -1.88 17.00 -1.70
N HIS A 187 -1.09 16.12 -2.29
CA HIS A 187 -0.61 16.25 -3.67
C HIS A 187 -1.59 15.66 -4.68
N GLY A 188 -2.40 14.69 -4.24
CA GLY A 188 -3.37 14.00 -5.08
C GLY A 188 -4.43 14.93 -5.69
N ARG A 189 -4.62 14.81 -7.01
CA ARG A 189 -5.54 15.60 -7.83
C ARG A 189 -6.50 14.66 -8.57
N MET A 190 -7.58 14.31 -7.88
CA MET A 190 -8.62 13.43 -8.43
C MET A 190 -9.29 14.03 -9.66
N ASP A 191 -9.40 15.36 -9.71
CA ASP A 191 -9.93 16.10 -10.86
C ASP A 191 -9.11 15.87 -12.15
N LEU A 192 -7.79 15.73 -12.03
CA LEU A 192 -6.92 15.39 -13.17
C LEU A 192 -7.01 13.90 -13.53
N ALA A 193 -6.93 13.03 -12.54
CA ALA A 193 -6.96 11.58 -12.78
C ALA A 193 -8.29 11.12 -13.37
N HIS A 194 -9.41 11.73 -12.97
CA HIS A 194 -10.74 11.38 -13.44
C HIS A 194 -11.10 12.03 -14.79
N ALA A 195 -10.43 13.11 -15.17
CA ALA A 195 -10.75 13.84 -16.40
C ALA A 195 -10.73 12.92 -17.64
N GLY A 196 -11.89 12.69 -18.26
CA GLY A 196 -12.06 11.80 -19.43
C GLY A 196 -12.11 10.31 -19.09
N ALA A 197 -12.07 9.94 -17.80
CA ALA A 197 -12.26 8.56 -17.37
C ALA A 197 -13.75 8.18 -17.21
N ASP A 198 -14.65 9.15 -17.17
CA ASP A 198 -16.10 8.99 -17.04
C ASP A 198 -16.72 8.10 -18.12
N LYS A 199 -16.13 8.07 -19.32
CA LYS A 199 -16.59 7.24 -20.45
C LYS A 199 -16.35 5.74 -20.27
N TYR A 200 -15.47 5.32 -19.36
CA TYR A 200 -15.18 3.90 -19.14
C TYR A 200 -16.18 3.27 -18.16
N PRO A 201 -16.67 2.06 -18.45
CA PRO A 201 -17.72 1.43 -17.66
C PRO A 201 -17.29 1.00 -16.26
N PHE A 202 -16.00 0.83 -16.04
CA PHE A 202 -15.45 0.41 -14.75
C PHE A 202 -14.16 1.18 -14.44
N LYS A 203 -14.02 1.64 -13.20
CA LYS A 203 -12.91 2.47 -12.75
C LYS A 203 -12.28 1.92 -11.47
N ILE A 204 -10.98 1.68 -11.52
CA ILE A 204 -10.17 1.32 -10.36
C ILE A 204 -9.33 2.54 -9.98
N LEU A 205 -9.34 2.92 -8.71
CA LEU A 205 -8.54 4.01 -8.16
C LEU A 205 -7.45 3.46 -7.23
N MET A 206 -6.21 3.85 -7.47
CA MET A 206 -5.10 3.72 -6.55
C MET A 206 -4.93 5.03 -5.78
N SER A 207 -5.12 4.98 -4.46
CA SER A 207 -4.98 6.14 -3.56
C SER A 207 -4.43 5.66 -2.22
N HIS A 208 -3.26 6.13 -1.84
CA HIS A 208 -2.51 5.60 -0.70
C HIS A 208 -3.30 5.67 0.62
N ASP A 209 -3.80 6.84 1.02
CA ASP A 209 -4.50 7.02 2.30
C ASP A 209 -6.00 6.70 2.16
N PRO A 210 -6.54 5.73 2.92
CA PRO A 210 -7.95 5.33 2.82
C PRO A 210 -8.94 6.40 3.27
N SER A 211 -8.51 7.45 3.99
CA SER A 211 -9.39 8.57 4.35
C SER A 211 -9.88 9.37 3.13
N HIS A 212 -9.20 9.24 1.99
CA HIS A 212 -9.59 9.84 0.73
C HIS A 212 -10.96 9.34 0.24
N TRP A 213 -11.24 8.06 0.43
CA TRP A 213 -12.52 7.46 0.01
C TRP A 213 -13.73 8.20 0.58
N ASP A 214 -13.85 8.30 1.91
CA ASP A 214 -15.00 8.94 2.54
C ASP A 214 -15.03 10.46 2.34
N ALA A 215 -13.85 11.09 2.24
CA ALA A 215 -13.75 12.54 2.23
C ALA A 215 -13.96 13.16 0.84
N GLN A 216 -13.54 12.49 -0.22
CA GLN A 216 -13.58 13.05 -1.57
C GLN A 216 -14.13 12.08 -2.62
N VAL A 217 -13.70 10.81 -2.64
CA VAL A 217 -14.07 9.88 -3.72
C VAL A 217 -15.56 9.58 -3.69
N LYS A 218 -16.05 9.06 -2.60
CA LYS A 218 -17.45 8.67 -2.43
C LYS A 218 -18.46 9.81 -2.70
N PRO A 219 -18.27 11.06 -2.19
CA PRO A 219 -19.22 12.13 -2.44
C PRO A 219 -19.11 12.77 -3.84
N ASN A 220 -17.92 12.81 -4.44
CA ASN A 220 -17.68 13.61 -5.65
C ASN A 220 -17.41 12.75 -6.91
N TYR A 221 -17.04 11.48 -6.76
CA TYR A 221 -16.71 10.54 -7.84
C TYR A 221 -17.37 9.18 -7.61
N PRO A 222 -18.72 9.13 -7.51
CA PRO A 222 -19.46 7.92 -7.16
C PRO A 222 -19.39 6.83 -8.24
N ASP A 223 -18.85 7.14 -9.39
CA ASP A 223 -18.62 6.25 -10.53
C ASP A 223 -17.26 5.51 -10.44
N VAL A 224 -16.48 5.72 -9.39
CA VAL A 224 -15.29 4.91 -9.05
C VAL A 224 -15.78 3.63 -8.37
N ASP A 225 -15.53 2.48 -9.01
CA ASP A 225 -16.07 1.18 -8.58
C ASP A 225 -15.22 0.52 -7.49
N LEU A 226 -13.90 0.65 -7.58
CA LEU A 226 -12.96 0.05 -6.63
C LEU A 226 -11.85 1.03 -6.28
N THR A 227 -11.65 1.26 -4.97
CA THR A 227 -10.48 2.00 -4.47
C THR A 227 -9.56 1.06 -3.70
N LEU A 228 -8.27 1.09 -4.03
CA LEU A 228 -7.22 0.36 -3.35
C LEU A 228 -6.35 1.35 -2.56
N SER A 229 -6.08 1.03 -1.30
CA SER A 229 -5.32 1.90 -0.39
C SER A 229 -4.40 1.10 0.52
N GLY A 230 -3.38 1.76 1.09
CA GLY A 230 -2.46 1.25 2.09
C GLY A 230 -2.46 2.08 3.37
N HIS A 231 -1.27 2.62 3.74
CA HIS A 231 -1.04 3.64 4.76
C HIS A 231 -1.21 3.24 6.21
N THR A 232 -2.20 2.45 6.55
CA THR A 232 -2.60 2.28 7.97
C THR A 232 -1.75 1.28 8.74
N HIS A 233 -1.15 0.31 8.05
CA HIS A 233 -0.36 -0.80 8.63
C HIS A 233 -1.04 -1.55 9.79
N GLY A 234 -2.35 -1.36 10.02
CA GLY A 234 -2.99 -1.77 11.26
C GLY A 234 -2.34 -1.14 12.50
N MET A 235 -1.66 0.03 12.35
CA MET A 235 -0.75 0.66 13.33
C MET A 235 0.34 -0.30 13.82
N GLN A 236 0.69 -1.33 13.05
CA GLN A 236 1.64 -2.41 13.41
C GLN A 236 1.32 -3.09 14.75
N PHE A 237 0.09 -2.95 15.22
CA PHE A 237 -0.40 -3.51 16.46
C PHE A 237 -1.87 -3.90 16.36
N GLY A 238 -2.17 -5.15 16.66
CA GLY A 238 -3.55 -5.63 16.60
C GLY A 238 -3.66 -7.11 16.94
N ILE A 239 -4.90 -7.57 17.03
CA ILE A 239 -5.27 -8.96 17.22
C ILE A 239 -6.13 -9.38 16.03
N GLU A 240 -5.71 -10.42 15.32
CA GLU A 240 -6.48 -11.01 14.24
C GLU A 240 -6.56 -12.52 14.46
N ILE A 241 -7.72 -12.99 14.94
CA ILE A 241 -8.04 -14.40 15.16
C ILE A 241 -9.39 -14.70 14.50
N PRO A 242 -9.73 -15.95 14.20
CA PRO A 242 -11.02 -16.30 13.61
C PRO A 242 -12.18 -15.67 14.39
N GLY A 243 -12.97 -14.84 13.70
CA GLY A 243 -14.15 -14.16 14.27
C GLY A 243 -13.86 -12.90 15.09
N PHE A 244 -12.59 -12.53 15.30
CA PHE A 244 -12.26 -11.30 16.01
C PHE A 244 -11.04 -10.59 15.41
N LYS A 245 -11.24 -9.31 15.07
CA LYS A 245 -10.20 -8.44 14.53
C LYS A 245 -10.25 -7.09 15.23
N TRP A 246 -9.13 -6.67 15.79
CA TRP A 246 -9.02 -5.43 16.51
C TRP A 246 -7.64 -4.79 16.32
N SER A 247 -7.63 -3.48 16.09
CA SER A 247 -6.44 -2.62 16.14
C SER A 247 -6.86 -1.22 16.58
N PRO A 248 -6.00 -0.47 17.29
CA PRO A 248 -6.27 0.94 17.62
C PRO A 248 -6.56 1.81 16.41
N VAL A 249 -6.03 1.45 15.24
CA VAL A 249 -6.22 2.20 13.99
C VAL A 249 -7.70 2.33 13.57
N GLN A 250 -8.56 1.40 13.96
CA GLN A 250 -10.00 1.44 13.66
C GLN A 250 -10.71 2.70 14.18
N TYR A 251 -10.17 3.31 15.24
CA TYR A 251 -10.71 4.55 15.80
C TYR A 251 -10.30 5.80 15.00
N ILE A 252 -9.34 5.66 14.09
CA ILE A 252 -8.82 6.75 13.24
C ILE A 252 -9.25 6.57 11.79
N TYR A 253 -9.20 5.34 11.29
CA TYR A 253 -9.55 4.97 9.93
C TYR A 253 -10.63 3.90 9.95
N LYS A 254 -11.77 4.17 9.31
CA LYS A 254 -12.88 3.21 9.20
C LYS A 254 -12.53 2.02 8.30
N GLN A 255 -11.81 2.31 7.21
CA GLN A 255 -11.34 1.32 6.23
C GLN A 255 -9.87 0.95 6.53
N TRP A 256 -9.61 0.33 7.67
CA TRP A 256 -8.25 0.09 8.14
C TRP A 256 -7.70 -1.29 7.80
N ALA A 257 -8.51 -2.18 7.32
CA ALA A 257 -8.08 -3.53 6.98
C ALA A 257 -9.09 -4.29 6.12
#